data_5c118d71c4a5a3e6c8809385610407bb
#
_entry.id   5c118d71c4a5a3e6c8809385610407bb
#
_cell.length_a   1.000
_cell.length_b   1.000
_cell.length_c   1.000
_cell.angle_alpha   90.00
_cell.angle_beta   90.00
_cell.angle_gamma   90.00
#
_symmetry.space_group_name_H-M   'P 1'
#
loop_
_entity.id
_entity.type
_entity.pdbx_description
1 polymer ?
#
loop_
_entity_poly.entity_id
_entity_poly.type
_entity_poly.pdbx_seq_one_letter_code
_entity_poly.pdbx_strand_id
1 'polypeptide(L)'
;DGQIYLEPELFFAGVRPAINVGISVSRVGGNAQIKAMKQIAGSLRLDLAAFRELEAFAQLGTELDKATQAQLDRGMRMVELLKQKQFQPMDVIDQVISIFAGTRGFLDNIKPSEVPAFEKDLLKHFNEGAGKSIRAELAQLKAIDKSLEEKLKDAIKAFKDGRQG
;
A
#
# COMPACT_ATOMS: atom_id res chain seq x y z
N ASP A 1 14.50 -1.61 20.86
CA ASP A 1 14.12 -2.26 19.63
C ASP A 1 13.55 -1.37 18.53
N GLY A 2 13.26 -0.16 18.85
CA GLY A 2 12.61 0.85 18.04
C GLY A 2 11.37 1.39 18.73
N GLN A 3 10.75 2.36 18.11
CA GLN A 3 9.54 3.02 18.61
C GLN A 3 8.54 3.16 17.48
N ILE A 4 7.26 3.02 17.81
CA ILE A 4 6.15 3.32 16.92
C ILE A 4 5.57 4.66 17.37
N TYR A 5 5.67 5.68 16.53
CA TYR A 5 5.21 7.02 16.81
C TYR A 5 3.76 7.19 16.39
N LEU A 6 2.90 7.54 17.33
CA LEU A 6 1.52 7.95 17.10
C LEU A 6 1.45 9.47 17.18
N GLU A 7 0.87 10.09 16.18
CA GLU A 7 0.78 11.56 16.08
C GLU A 7 -0.68 12.03 16.10
N PRO A 8 -1.03 12.97 17.00
CA PRO A 8 -2.39 13.52 17.06
C PRO A 8 -2.83 14.17 15.76
N GLU A 9 -1.92 14.84 15.04
CA GLU A 9 -2.18 15.49 13.77
C GLU A 9 -2.66 14.49 12.72
N LEU A 10 -2.04 13.31 12.66
CA LEU A 10 -2.47 12.23 11.75
C LEU A 10 -3.87 11.72 12.12
N PHE A 11 -4.14 11.57 13.42
CA PHE A 11 -5.44 11.12 13.90
C PHE A 11 -6.56 12.08 13.51
N PHE A 12 -6.35 13.37 13.72
CA PHE A 12 -7.33 14.41 13.37
C PHE A 12 -7.45 14.62 11.87
N ALA A 13 -6.39 14.36 11.09
CA ALA A 13 -6.44 14.32 9.63
C ALA A 13 -7.13 13.07 9.06
N GLY A 14 -7.62 12.15 9.93
CA GLY A 14 -8.31 10.94 9.51
C GLY A 14 -7.39 9.78 9.13
N VAL A 15 -6.09 9.90 9.37
CA VAL A 15 -5.13 8.79 9.19
C VAL A 15 -5.18 7.91 10.43
N ARG A 16 -5.81 6.76 10.30
CA ARG A 16 -6.01 5.80 11.41
C ARG A 16 -5.68 4.39 10.94
N PRO A 17 -4.73 3.69 11.60
CA PRO A 17 -3.99 4.12 12.79
C PRO A 17 -3.09 5.33 12.53
N ALA A 18 -2.94 6.18 13.54
CA ALA A 18 -2.22 7.46 13.44
C ALA A 18 -0.69 7.28 13.55
N ILE A 19 -0.15 6.29 12.85
CA ILE A 19 1.26 5.91 12.88
C ILE A 19 2.04 6.75 11.87
N ASN A 20 3.08 7.43 12.34
CA ASN A 20 4.07 8.02 11.44
C ASN A 20 5.03 6.92 10.97
N VAL A 21 4.76 6.38 9.78
CA VAL A 21 5.52 5.25 9.20
C VAL A 21 6.95 5.66 8.87
N GLY A 22 7.19 6.90 8.47
CA GLY A 22 8.51 7.40 8.07
C GLY A 22 9.56 7.30 9.18
N ILE A 23 9.18 7.67 10.41
CA ILE A 23 10.08 7.70 11.56
C ILE A 23 9.94 6.51 12.51
N SER A 24 8.88 5.71 12.37
CA SER A 24 8.66 4.52 13.21
C SER A 24 9.62 3.39 12.83
N VAL A 25 10.12 2.68 13.82
CA VAL A 25 11.03 1.54 13.64
C VAL A 25 10.62 0.40 14.57
N SER A 26 10.58 -0.82 14.03
CA SER A 26 10.45 -2.05 14.81
C SER A 26 11.35 -3.14 14.22
N ARG A 27 12.47 -3.44 14.88
CA ARG A 27 13.37 -4.52 14.45
C ARG A 27 12.74 -5.88 14.64
N VAL A 28 12.06 -6.10 15.76
CA VAL A 28 11.32 -7.35 16.03
C VAL A 28 10.21 -7.55 15.00
N GLY A 29 9.37 -6.54 14.78
CA GLY A 29 8.32 -6.58 13.76
C GLY A 29 8.87 -6.83 12.36
N GLY A 30 9.96 -6.14 11.99
CA GLY A 30 10.63 -6.35 10.71
C GLY A 30 11.16 -7.78 10.54
N ASN A 31 11.71 -8.38 11.59
CA ASN A 31 12.20 -9.76 11.54
C ASN A 31 11.05 -10.78 11.46
N ALA A 32 9.92 -10.49 12.08
CA ALA A 32 8.74 -11.37 12.08
C ALA A 32 8.02 -11.41 10.72
N GLN A 33 8.24 -10.42 9.83
CA GLN A 33 7.61 -10.37 8.52
C GLN A 33 7.99 -11.56 7.64
N ILE A 34 7.04 -12.09 6.88
CA ILE A 34 7.32 -13.04 5.80
C ILE A 34 8.13 -12.36 4.68
N LYS A 35 8.84 -13.16 3.89
CA LYS A 35 9.73 -12.64 2.84
C LYS A 35 8.99 -11.75 1.83
N ALA A 36 7.78 -12.15 1.42
CA ALA A 36 6.94 -11.35 0.51
C ALA A 36 6.68 -9.93 1.06
N MET A 37 6.33 -9.80 2.35
CA MET A 37 6.13 -8.50 2.98
C MET A 37 7.41 -7.66 2.98
N LYS A 38 8.56 -8.24 3.33
CA LYS A 38 9.85 -7.54 3.29
C LYS A 38 10.20 -7.02 1.89
N GLN A 39 9.88 -7.81 0.85
CA GLN A 39 10.17 -7.45 -0.54
C GLN A 39 9.36 -6.25 -1.03
N ILE A 40 8.09 -6.11 -0.60
CA ILE A 40 7.22 -5.03 -1.06
C ILE A 40 7.23 -3.80 -0.16
N ALA A 41 7.39 -4.00 1.16
CA ALA A 41 7.37 -2.91 2.13
C ALA A 41 8.72 -2.22 2.29
N GLY A 42 9.78 -2.75 1.70
CA GLY A 42 11.14 -2.22 1.85
C GLY A 42 11.28 -0.76 1.40
N SER A 43 10.67 -0.38 0.28
CA SER A 43 10.67 1.01 -0.21
C SER A 43 9.55 1.85 0.41
N LEU A 44 8.45 1.24 0.82
CA LEU A 44 7.24 1.94 1.28
C LEU A 44 7.52 2.98 2.38
N ARG A 45 8.37 2.63 3.34
CA ARG A 45 8.74 3.53 4.43
C ARG A 45 9.46 4.79 3.91
N LEU A 46 10.39 4.61 2.97
CA LEU A 46 11.14 5.71 2.35
C LEU A 46 10.20 6.56 1.48
N ASP A 47 9.32 5.92 0.73
CA ASP A 47 8.33 6.59 -0.12
C ASP A 47 7.37 7.44 0.72
N LEU A 48 6.93 6.95 1.88
CA LEU A 48 6.06 7.70 2.79
C LEU A 48 6.79 8.82 3.52
N ALA A 49 8.07 8.64 3.86
CA ALA A 49 8.88 9.72 4.43
C ALA A 49 9.06 10.86 3.40
N ALA A 50 9.43 10.53 2.16
CA ALA A 50 9.54 11.49 1.06
C ALA A 50 8.19 12.16 0.76
N PHE A 51 7.09 11.41 0.78
CA PHE A 51 5.74 11.97 0.63
C PHE A 51 5.45 13.06 1.67
N ARG A 52 5.78 12.84 2.95
CA ARG A 52 5.56 13.84 4.01
C ARG A 52 6.34 15.14 3.78
N GLU A 53 7.57 15.02 3.33
CA GLU A 53 8.38 16.19 2.96
C GLU A 53 7.78 16.95 1.78
N LEU A 54 7.35 16.23 0.74
CA LEU A 54 6.71 16.82 -0.44
C LEU A 54 5.35 17.44 -0.11
N GLU A 55 4.55 16.82 0.76
CA GLU A 55 3.26 17.35 1.22
C GLU A 55 3.45 18.70 1.93
N ALA A 56 4.42 18.78 2.85
CA ALA A 56 4.75 20.02 3.52
C ALA A 56 5.22 21.09 2.55
N PHE A 57 6.02 20.74 1.54
CA PHE A 57 6.52 21.64 0.52
C PHE A 57 5.41 22.14 -0.42
N ALA A 58 4.48 21.25 -0.81
CA ALA A 58 3.32 21.60 -1.65
C ALA A 58 2.39 22.61 -0.96
N GLN A 59 2.26 22.54 0.37
CA GLN A 59 1.46 23.50 1.15
C GLN A 59 2.02 24.94 1.09
N LEU A 60 3.31 25.12 0.75
CA LEU A 60 3.91 26.44 0.58
C LEU A 60 3.61 27.08 -0.78
N GLY A 61 2.77 26.47 -1.62
CA GLY A 61 2.33 27.02 -2.91
C GLY A 61 3.39 26.97 -4.02
N THR A 62 4.41 26.13 -3.89
CA THR A 62 5.46 25.95 -4.89
C THR A 62 4.93 25.09 -6.04
N GLU A 63 5.14 25.50 -7.28
CA GLU A 63 4.86 24.66 -8.44
C GLU A 63 5.81 23.45 -8.43
N LEU A 64 5.21 22.25 -8.51
CA LEU A 64 5.94 21.00 -8.58
C LEU A 64 6.10 20.58 -10.04
N ASP A 65 7.25 20.02 -10.38
CA ASP A 65 7.43 19.35 -11.66
C ASP A 65 6.56 18.08 -11.74
N LYS A 66 6.33 17.57 -12.96
CA LYS A 66 5.43 16.44 -13.18
C LYS A 66 5.83 15.15 -12.44
N ALA A 67 7.13 14.91 -12.29
CA ALA A 67 7.62 13.70 -11.61
C ALA A 67 7.38 13.81 -10.11
N THR A 68 7.66 14.96 -9.51
CA THR A 68 7.41 15.25 -8.11
C THR A 68 5.91 15.23 -7.79
N GLN A 69 5.07 15.78 -8.68
CA GLN A 69 3.61 15.70 -8.55
C GLN A 69 3.11 14.25 -8.57
N ALA A 70 3.61 13.43 -9.50
CA ALA A 70 3.24 12.00 -9.56
C ALA A 70 3.64 11.23 -8.29
N GLN A 71 4.78 11.59 -7.69
CA GLN A 71 5.24 11.01 -6.44
C GLN A 71 4.34 11.41 -5.26
N LEU A 72 3.95 12.68 -5.19
CA LEU A 72 2.99 13.19 -4.21
C LEU A 72 1.62 12.49 -4.36
N ASP A 73 1.12 12.39 -5.58
CA ASP A 73 -0.16 11.74 -5.89
C ASP A 73 -0.17 10.26 -5.51
N ARG A 74 0.92 9.55 -5.74
CA ARG A 74 1.09 8.15 -5.30
C ARG A 74 1.13 8.04 -3.79
N GLY A 75 1.87 8.92 -3.12
CA GLY A 75 1.95 8.98 -1.66
C GLY A 75 0.59 9.16 -1.01
N MET A 76 -0.26 10.05 -1.52
CA MET A 76 -1.63 10.22 -1.04
C MET A 76 -2.44 8.92 -1.11
N ARG A 77 -2.33 8.18 -2.21
CA ARG A 77 -3.03 6.89 -2.38
C ARG A 77 -2.49 5.82 -1.44
N MET A 78 -1.18 5.82 -1.19
CA MET A 78 -0.58 4.90 -0.22
C MET A 78 -1.04 5.21 1.21
N VAL A 79 -1.19 6.48 1.59
CA VAL A 79 -1.76 6.87 2.88
C VAL A 79 -3.21 6.37 3.00
N GLU A 80 -4.04 6.52 1.97
CA GLU A 80 -5.41 5.99 1.97
C GLU A 80 -5.45 4.47 2.08
N LEU A 81 -4.57 3.76 1.37
CA LEU A 81 -4.46 2.31 1.39
C LEU A 81 -4.07 1.77 2.78
N LEU A 82 -3.25 2.50 3.51
CA LEU A 82 -2.79 2.09 4.84
C LEU A 82 -3.77 2.42 5.98
N LYS A 83 -4.87 3.12 5.70
CA LYS A 83 -5.93 3.32 6.67
C LYS A 83 -6.63 2.00 6.98
N GLN A 84 -6.82 1.70 8.25
CA GLN A 84 -7.43 0.46 8.71
C GLN A 84 -8.43 0.75 9.82
N LYS A 85 -9.60 0.13 9.74
CA LYS A 85 -10.61 0.29 10.78
C LYS A 85 -10.21 -0.47 12.05
N GLN A 86 -10.62 0.06 13.18
CA GLN A 86 -10.40 -0.58 14.47
C GLN A 86 -11.08 -1.97 14.52
N PHE A 87 -10.41 -2.93 15.15
CA PHE A 87 -10.88 -4.33 15.28
C PHE A 87 -11.12 -5.07 13.96
N GLN A 88 -10.50 -4.65 12.88
CA GLN A 88 -10.55 -5.33 11.59
C GLN A 88 -9.13 -5.73 11.13
N PRO A 89 -8.56 -6.80 11.75
CA PRO A 89 -7.26 -7.30 11.30
C PRO A 89 -7.35 -7.84 9.87
N MET A 90 -6.29 -7.63 9.10
CA MET A 90 -6.17 -8.11 7.73
C MET A 90 -5.18 -9.26 7.66
N ASP A 91 -5.51 -10.31 6.90
CA ASP A 91 -4.58 -11.40 6.62
C ASP A 91 -3.31 -10.90 5.94
N VAL A 92 -2.14 -11.46 6.28
CA VAL A 92 -0.86 -10.97 5.79
C VAL A 92 -0.72 -11.07 4.26
N ILE A 93 -1.34 -12.06 3.62
CA ILE A 93 -1.32 -12.21 2.16
C ILE A 93 -2.15 -11.08 1.51
N ASP A 94 -3.29 -10.73 2.11
CA ASP A 94 -4.11 -9.62 1.64
C ASP A 94 -3.38 -8.29 1.81
N GLN A 95 -2.66 -8.07 2.91
CA GLN A 95 -1.78 -6.92 3.08
C GLN A 95 -0.71 -6.85 1.99
N VAL A 96 -0.07 -7.99 1.67
CA VAL A 96 0.94 -8.07 0.60
C VAL A 96 0.34 -7.68 -0.75
N ILE A 97 -0.84 -8.18 -1.10
CA ILE A 97 -1.52 -7.87 -2.37
C ILE A 97 -1.87 -6.38 -2.43
N SER A 98 -2.43 -5.82 -1.36
CA SER A 98 -2.79 -4.40 -1.28
C SER A 98 -1.57 -3.49 -1.46
N ILE A 99 -0.51 -3.72 -0.70
CA ILE A 99 0.72 -2.92 -0.77
C ILE A 99 1.41 -3.11 -2.12
N PHE A 100 1.41 -4.31 -2.68
CA PHE A 100 1.93 -4.57 -4.02
C PHE A 100 1.20 -3.73 -5.08
N ALA A 101 -0.14 -3.70 -5.04
CA ALA A 101 -0.92 -2.89 -5.96
C ALA A 101 -0.57 -1.39 -5.84
N GLY A 102 -0.42 -0.86 -4.64
CA GLY A 102 -0.04 0.53 -4.39
C GLY A 102 1.37 0.85 -4.87
N THR A 103 2.36 0.07 -4.45
CA THR A 103 3.78 0.32 -4.76
C THR A 103 4.12 0.09 -6.24
N ARG A 104 3.36 -0.74 -6.95
CA ARG A 104 3.55 -0.98 -8.39
C ARG A 104 2.74 -0.03 -9.29
N GLY A 105 2.11 1.00 -8.71
CA GLY A 105 1.44 2.06 -9.47
C GLY A 105 0.03 1.70 -9.97
N PHE A 106 -0.55 0.58 -9.54
CA PHE A 106 -1.90 0.20 -9.97
C PHE A 106 -2.99 1.13 -9.43
N LEU A 107 -2.67 1.96 -8.44
CA LEU A 107 -3.58 2.95 -7.87
C LEU A 107 -3.45 4.34 -8.52
N ASP A 108 -2.47 4.59 -9.38
CA ASP A 108 -2.13 5.93 -9.87
C ASP A 108 -3.31 6.64 -10.57
N ASN A 109 -4.21 5.89 -11.20
CA ASN A 109 -5.42 6.41 -11.86
C ASN A 109 -6.68 6.34 -10.98
N ILE A 110 -6.57 5.92 -9.71
CA ILE A 110 -7.69 5.83 -8.77
C ILE A 110 -7.70 7.10 -7.94
N LYS A 111 -8.88 7.71 -7.74
CA LYS A 111 -8.98 8.85 -6.83
C LYS A 111 -8.70 8.40 -5.39
N PRO A 112 -8.00 9.19 -4.56
CA PRO A 112 -7.73 8.81 -3.17
C PRO A 112 -8.99 8.36 -2.41
N SER A 113 -10.13 9.04 -2.59
CA SER A 113 -11.41 8.68 -1.97
C SER A 113 -11.98 7.32 -2.41
N GLU A 114 -11.53 6.79 -3.55
CA GLU A 114 -11.99 5.52 -4.12
C GLU A 114 -11.06 4.35 -3.77
N VAL A 115 -9.87 4.63 -3.20
CA VAL A 115 -8.88 3.61 -2.84
C VAL A 115 -9.44 2.54 -1.91
N PRO A 116 -10.20 2.87 -0.83
CA PRO A 116 -10.74 1.82 0.05
C PRO A 116 -11.74 0.89 -0.64
N ALA A 117 -12.57 1.42 -1.55
CA ALA A 117 -13.51 0.61 -2.32
C ALA A 117 -12.78 -0.27 -3.34
N PHE A 118 -11.77 0.28 -4.01
CA PHE A 118 -10.92 -0.46 -4.92
C PHE A 118 -10.20 -1.62 -4.22
N GLU A 119 -9.58 -1.36 -3.06
CA GLU A 119 -8.90 -2.38 -2.25
C GLU A 119 -9.85 -3.52 -1.86
N LYS A 120 -11.04 -3.17 -1.35
CA LYS A 120 -12.05 -4.16 -0.97
C LYS A 120 -12.41 -5.09 -2.14
N ASP A 121 -12.66 -4.52 -3.33
CA ASP A 121 -13.02 -5.28 -4.52
C ASP A 121 -11.83 -6.12 -5.03
N LEU A 122 -10.61 -5.56 -4.99
CA LEU A 122 -9.38 -6.27 -5.34
C LEU A 122 -9.18 -7.49 -4.44
N LEU A 123 -9.28 -7.32 -3.13
CA LEU A 123 -9.13 -8.41 -2.17
C LEU A 123 -10.22 -9.47 -2.35
N LYS A 124 -11.46 -9.07 -2.64
CA LYS A 124 -12.52 -10.02 -2.99
C LYS A 124 -12.16 -10.83 -4.25
N HIS A 125 -11.63 -10.18 -5.29
CA HIS A 125 -11.17 -10.86 -6.50
C HIS A 125 -10.10 -11.93 -6.21
N PHE A 126 -9.15 -11.65 -5.30
CA PHE A 126 -8.11 -12.60 -4.91
C PHE A 126 -8.57 -13.65 -3.90
N ASN A 127 -9.58 -13.40 -3.09
CA ASN A 127 -10.12 -14.37 -2.13
C ASN A 127 -11.17 -15.30 -2.74
N GLU A 128 -12.03 -14.80 -3.62
CA GLU A 128 -13.21 -15.50 -4.12
C GLU A 128 -13.26 -15.63 -5.64
N GLY A 129 -12.51 -14.79 -6.36
CA GLY A 129 -12.56 -14.67 -7.83
C GLY A 129 -11.41 -15.36 -8.56
N ALA A 130 -11.11 -14.86 -9.76
CA ALA A 130 -10.09 -15.42 -10.66
C ALA A 130 -8.66 -15.33 -10.10
N GLY A 131 -8.40 -14.43 -9.17
CA GLY A 131 -7.09 -14.30 -8.50
C GLY A 131 -6.81 -15.34 -7.41
N LYS A 132 -7.79 -16.20 -7.05
CA LYS A 132 -7.69 -17.12 -5.91
C LYS A 132 -6.50 -18.07 -5.98
N SER A 133 -6.17 -18.60 -7.15
CA SER A 133 -5.04 -19.50 -7.34
C SER A 133 -3.69 -18.78 -7.11
N ILE A 134 -3.59 -17.52 -7.54
CA ILE A 134 -2.38 -16.71 -7.36
C ILE A 134 -2.20 -16.35 -5.88
N ARG A 135 -3.29 -16.01 -5.19
CA ARG A 135 -3.27 -15.80 -3.73
C ARG A 135 -2.80 -17.05 -2.98
N ALA A 136 -3.29 -18.22 -3.37
CA ALA A 136 -2.90 -19.49 -2.76
C ALA A 136 -1.41 -19.79 -3.01
N GLU A 137 -0.89 -19.53 -4.21
CA GLU A 137 0.53 -19.67 -4.54
C GLU A 137 1.39 -18.72 -3.66
N LEU A 138 0.97 -17.47 -3.53
CA LEU A 138 1.64 -16.50 -2.66
C LEU A 138 1.63 -16.93 -1.18
N ALA A 139 0.52 -17.46 -0.70
CA ALA A 139 0.39 -17.97 0.68
C ALA A 139 1.30 -19.17 0.95
N GLN A 140 1.49 -20.03 -0.05
CA GLN A 140 2.38 -21.19 0.04
C GLN A 140 3.87 -20.78 0.01
N LEU A 141 4.25 -19.93 -0.94
CA LEU A 141 5.65 -19.51 -1.14
C LEU A 141 6.11 -18.50 -0.09
N LYS A 142 5.22 -17.67 0.43
CA LYS A 142 5.49 -16.56 1.35
C LYS A 142 6.60 -15.62 0.84
N ALA A 143 6.87 -15.66 -0.45
CA ALA A 143 7.86 -14.87 -1.16
C ALA A 143 7.34 -14.55 -2.57
N ILE A 144 7.81 -13.46 -3.17
CA ILE A 144 7.48 -13.07 -4.53
C ILE A 144 8.73 -13.29 -5.38
N ASP A 145 8.69 -14.30 -6.25
CA ASP A 145 9.67 -14.50 -7.31
C ASP A 145 9.22 -13.79 -8.60
N LYS A 146 10.05 -13.82 -9.63
CA LYS A 146 9.73 -13.16 -10.91
C LYS A 146 8.45 -13.69 -11.55
N SER A 147 8.23 -15.00 -11.49
CA SER A 147 7.04 -15.64 -12.07
C SER A 147 5.77 -15.17 -11.35
N LEU A 148 5.77 -15.21 -10.01
CA LEU A 148 4.63 -14.77 -9.20
C LEU A 148 4.40 -13.27 -9.32
N GLU A 149 5.47 -12.47 -9.43
CA GLU A 149 5.36 -11.01 -9.66
C GLU A 149 4.60 -10.70 -10.95
N GLU A 150 4.92 -11.38 -12.05
CA GLU A 150 4.21 -11.20 -13.32
C GLU A 150 2.75 -11.67 -13.22
N LYS A 151 2.49 -12.83 -12.60
CA LYS A 151 1.12 -13.31 -12.36
C LYS A 151 0.29 -12.31 -11.54
N LEU A 152 0.88 -11.71 -10.50
CA LEU A 152 0.21 -10.69 -9.69
C LEU A 152 -0.10 -9.44 -10.52
N LYS A 153 0.86 -8.96 -11.32
CA LYS A 153 0.66 -7.80 -12.21
C LYS A 153 -0.46 -8.06 -13.21
N ASP A 154 -0.43 -9.20 -13.88
CA ASP A 154 -1.43 -9.56 -14.88
C ASP A 154 -2.83 -9.70 -14.26
N ALA A 155 -2.92 -10.34 -13.10
CA ALA A 155 -4.20 -10.48 -12.39
C ALA A 155 -4.78 -9.14 -11.95
N ILE A 156 -3.96 -8.23 -11.40
CA ILE A 156 -4.41 -6.90 -10.98
C ILE A 156 -4.81 -6.07 -12.21
N LYS A 157 -4.05 -6.15 -13.31
CA LYS A 157 -4.39 -5.48 -14.56
C LYS A 157 -5.73 -5.97 -15.11
N ALA A 158 -5.91 -7.28 -15.24
CA ALA A 158 -7.17 -7.87 -15.70
C ALA A 158 -8.37 -7.47 -14.82
N PHE A 159 -8.18 -7.44 -13.49
CA PHE A 159 -9.18 -6.94 -12.56
C PHE A 159 -9.55 -5.47 -12.81
N LYS A 160 -8.54 -4.60 -13.02
CA LYS A 160 -8.79 -3.18 -13.32
C LYS A 160 -9.54 -2.99 -14.64
N ASP A 161 -9.12 -3.70 -15.69
CA ASP A 161 -9.74 -3.61 -17.01
C ASP A 161 -11.21 -4.07 -16.97
N GLY A 162 -11.52 -5.14 -16.23
CA GLY A 162 -12.88 -5.61 -16.02
C GLY A 162 -13.78 -4.72 -15.14
N ARG A 163 -13.17 -3.82 -14.35
CA ARG A 163 -13.92 -2.85 -13.52
C ARG A 163 -14.30 -1.57 -14.28
N GLN A 164 -13.60 -1.27 -15.38
CA GLN A 164 -13.85 -0.07 -16.20
C GLN A 164 -14.92 -0.28 -17.28
N GLY A 165 -15.35 -1.51 -17.50
CA GLY A 165 -16.46 -1.88 -18.40
C GLY A 165 -17.75 -2.04 -17.66
#